data_0d3817f1bfdf67d58c8f41dcc0b76a89
#
_entry.id   0d3817f1bfdf67d58c8f41dcc0b76a89
#
_cell.length_a   1.000
_cell.length_b   1.000
_cell.length_c   1.000
_cell.angle_alpha   90.00
_cell.angle_beta   90.00
_cell.angle_gamma   90.00
#
_symmetry.space_group_name_H-M   'P 1'
#
loop_
_entity.id
_entity.type
_entity.pdbx_description
1 polymer ?
#
loop_
_entity_poly.entity_id
_entity_poly.type
_entity_poly.pdbx_seq_one_letter_code
_entity_poly.pdbx_strand_id
1 'polypeptide(L)'
;MNSYNKTYLDQISQEKGFVRDNLEKVIRLAEILRYINQSPLLQKSLVLKGGTAINLTVFRMPRLSVDIDLDFAQNCNREEMIDTRQKINNELKAYMSNEGYSIKSGSKSPHALDSWVFGYTNAGGNPDNIKIEINYSDRQHVLPIEERAISIDFLGEIKVRVLSPIELFASKINALINRAAVRDIYDVYGMIKANLFSMIEQTNLLRKTLVFYMAVGSSCKAEEVTLNIQGLEHIKRLSYAQVRTHLMPVLSRKEKFDFNTIKSEVMSFLDEFLVFSENEYKFIEHFNRRDYRPDILFGEGEISKRIASHPMALWKCRPKEQ
;
A
#
# COMPACT_ATOMS: atom_id res chain seq x y z
N MET A 1 15.99 24.73 -0.13
CA MET A 1 14.66 24.86 -0.78
C MET A 1 14.85 24.56 -2.26
N ASN A 2 14.62 23.31 -2.66
CA ASN A 2 14.68 22.96 -4.09
C ASN A 2 13.44 23.56 -4.77
N SER A 3 13.59 24.75 -5.36
CA SER A 3 12.55 25.31 -6.21
C SER A 3 12.52 24.48 -7.51
N TYR A 4 11.54 23.61 -7.62
CA TYR A 4 11.34 22.85 -8.85
C TYR A 4 11.08 23.83 -9.99
N ASN A 5 11.91 23.76 -11.04
CA ASN A 5 11.79 24.66 -12.18
C ASN A 5 10.46 24.37 -12.90
N LYS A 6 9.56 25.37 -12.91
CA LYS A 6 8.24 25.27 -13.53
C LYS A 6 8.33 24.87 -15.00
N THR A 7 9.25 25.46 -15.76
CA THR A 7 9.44 25.15 -17.19
C THR A 7 9.82 23.69 -17.40
N TYR A 8 10.70 23.14 -16.57
CA TYR A 8 11.08 21.73 -16.61
C TYR A 8 9.89 20.81 -16.28
N LEU A 9 9.11 21.14 -15.25
CA LEU A 9 7.91 20.39 -14.89
C LEU A 9 6.84 20.44 -15.99
N ASP A 10 6.65 21.60 -16.63
CA ASP A 10 5.71 21.76 -17.74
C ASP A 10 6.16 20.91 -18.95
N GLN A 11 7.46 20.84 -19.24
CA GLN A 11 8.01 19.98 -20.30
C GLN A 11 7.75 18.49 -20.04
N ILE A 12 8.11 17.98 -18.86
CA ILE A 12 7.87 16.56 -18.50
C ILE A 12 6.38 16.25 -18.47
N SER A 13 5.56 17.15 -17.91
CA SER A 13 4.11 17.03 -17.87
C SER A 13 3.54 16.85 -19.28
N GLN A 14 4.00 17.65 -20.24
CA GLN A 14 3.59 17.57 -21.63
C GLN A 14 4.09 16.27 -22.30
N GLU A 15 5.36 15.91 -22.04
CA GLU A 15 5.97 14.68 -22.59
C GLU A 15 5.28 13.43 -22.06
N LYS A 16 5.04 13.31 -20.77
CA LYS A 16 4.44 12.12 -20.14
C LYS A 16 2.90 12.15 -20.14
N GLY A 17 2.30 13.31 -20.40
CA GLY A 17 0.84 13.50 -20.47
C GLY A 17 0.15 13.59 -19.09
N PHE A 18 0.88 13.74 -18.00
CA PHE A 18 0.31 13.90 -16.68
C PHE A 18 -0.03 15.34 -16.33
N VAL A 19 -0.89 15.53 -15.33
CA VAL A 19 -1.14 16.86 -14.75
C VAL A 19 0.13 17.31 -14.01
N ARG A 20 0.64 18.51 -14.33
CA ARG A 20 1.90 19.03 -13.78
C ARG A 20 1.96 18.98 -12.25
N ASP A 21 0.94 19.47 -11.58
CA ASP A 21 0.97 19.58 -10.12
C ASP A 21 1.01 18.18 -9.45
N ASN A 22 0.31 17.19 -10.02
CA ASN A 22 0.40 15.79 -9.56
C ASN A 22 1.78 15.18 -9.89
N LEU A 23 2.37 15.52 -11.02
CA LEU A 23 3.71 15.07 -11.39
C LEU A 23 4.77 15.65 -10.42
N GLU A 24 4.68 16.96 -10.12
CA GLU A 24 5.53 17.62 -9.12
C GLU A 24 5.42 16.90 -7.76
N LYS A 25 4.21 16.54 -7.36
CA LYS A 25 3.97 15.79 -6.11
C LYS A 25 4.72 14.46 -6.11
N VAL A 26 4.70 13.71 -7.22
CA VAL A 26 5.45 12.44 -7.34
C VAL A 26 6.96 12.66 -7.28
N ILE A 27 7.47 13.72 -7.89
CA ILE A 27 8.91 14.04 -7.81
C ILE A 27 9.31 14.35 -6.36
N ARG A 28 8.53 15.18 -5.66
CA ARG A 28 8.76 15.49 -4.24
C ARG A 28 8.70 14.25 -3.35
N LEU A 29 7.75 13.38 -3.62
CA LEU A 29 7.58 12.09 -2.94
C LEU A 29 8.80 11.19 -3.18
N ALA A 30 9.35 11.16 -4.38
CA ALA A 30 10.56 10.40 -4.70
C ALA A 30 11.79 10.91 -3.92
N GLU A 31 11.94 12.25 -3.75
CA GLU A 31 12.99 12.84 -2.92
C GLU A 31 12.84 12.45 -1.43
N ILE A 32 11.62 12.46 -0.91
CA ILE A 32 11.33 12.01 0.45
C ILE A 32 11.68 10.53 0.62
N LEU A 33 11.32 9.68 -0.34
CA LEU A 33 11.68 8.25 -0.33
C LEU A 33 13.19 8.04 -0.41
N ARG A 34 13.91 8.86 -1.19
CA ARG A 34 15.39 8.84 -1.22
C ARG A 34 15.96 9.14 0.16
N TYR A 35 15.49 10.19 0.83
CA TYR A 35 15.92 10.52 2.19
C TYR A 35 15.62 9.37 3.17
N ILE A 36 14.39 8.85 3.17
CA ILE A 36 14.00 7.73 4.05
C ILE A 36 14.94 6.54 3.88
N ASN A 37 15.33 6.22 2.67
CA ASN A 37 16.20 5.06 2.39
C ASN A 37 17.70 5.36 2.52
N GLN A 38 18.09 6.61 2.73
CA GLN A 38 19.47 7.01 3.06
C GLN A 38 19.70 7.19 4.57
N SER A 39 18.64 7.47 5.33
CA SER A 39 18.73 7.56 6.80
C SER A 39 18.85 6.18 7.42
N PRO A 40 19.89 5.89 8.24
CA PRO A 40 20.04 4.59 8.89
C PRO A 40 18.85 4.18 9.76
N LEU A 41 18.24 5.14 10.48
CA LEU A 41 17.08 4.89 11.33
C LEU A 41 15.84 4.58 10.48
N LEU A 42 15.54 5.45 9.52
CA LEU A 42 14.30 5.34 8.73
C LEU A 42 14.35 4.12 7.81
N GLN A 43 15.48 3.88 7.13
CA GLN A 43 15.69 2.72 6.28
C GLN A 43 15.53 1.41 7.06
N LYS A 44 16.13 1.30 8.25
CA LYS A 44 16.01 0.10 9.08
C LYS A 44 14.57 -0.14 9.54
N SER A 45 13.81 0.94 9.79
CA SER A 45 12.53 0.89 10.49
C SER A 45 11.32 0.85 9.56
N LEU A 46 11.42 1.38 8.36
CA LEU A 46 10.28 1.62 7.48
C LEU A 46 10.37 0.81 6.19
N VAL A 47 9.21 0.39 5.68
CA VAL A 47 9.08 -0.30 4.41
C VAL A 47 7.94 0.33 3.59
N LEU A 48 8.19 0.57 2.32
CA LEU A 48 7.21 1.17 1.41
C LEU A 48 6.12 0.14 1.04
N LYS A 49 4.87 0.60 1.05
CA LYS A 49 3.72 -0.18 0.62
C LYS A 49 2.73 0.65 -0.21
N GLY A 50 1.56 0.12 -0.44
CA GLY A 50 0.43 0.86 -1.04
C GLY A 50 0.59 1.12 -2.53
N GLY A 51 -0.18 2.11 -3.01
CA GLY A 51 -0.22 2.47 -4.42
C GLY A 51 1.10 2.99 -4.96
N THR A 52 1.85 3.71 -4.15
CA THR A 52 3.16 4.27 -4.51
C THR A 52 4.19 3.16 -4.72
N ALA A 53 4.22 2.15 -3.85
CA ALA A 53 5.06 0.97 -4.04
C ALA A 53 4.75 0.28 -5.38
N ILE A 54 3.47 -0.02 -5.65
CA ILE A 54 3.04 -0.68 -6.88
C ILE A 54 3.45 0.13 -8.12
N ASN A 55 3.13 1.42 -8.14
CA ASN A 55 3.30 2.24 -9.34
C ASN A 55 4.76 2.63 -9.62
N LEU A 56 5.63 2.70 -8.59
CA LEU A 56 7.03 3.07 -8.76
C LEU A 56 7.98 1.88 -8.82
N THR A 57 7.66 0.73 -8.20
CA THR A 57 8.60 -0.38 -8.09
C THR A 57 8.20 -1.66 -8.83
N VAL A 58 6.90 -1.85 -9.10
CA VAL A 58 6.40 -2.99 -9.89
C VAL A 58 6.10 -2.56 -11.31
N PHE A 59 5.36 -1.47 -11.46
CA PHE A 59 5.09 -0.86 -12.74
C PHE A 59 6.03 0.34 -12.99
N ARG A 60 6.08 0.81 -14.22
CA ARG A 60 6.84 2.02 -14.58
C ARG A 60 5.88 3.22 -14.66
N MET A 61 5.16 3.48 -13.56
CA MET A 61 4.27 4.61 -13.40
C MET A 61 3.13 4.70 -14.44
N PRO A 62 2.29 3.66 -14.56
CA PRO A 62 1.12 3.70 -15.46
C PRO A 62 0.11 4.76 -14.99
N ARG A 63 0.09 5.04 -13.71
CA ARG A 63 -0.60 6.19 -13.10
C ARG A 63 0.26 6.81 -12.01
N LEU A 64 -0.02 8.04 -11.67
CA LEU A 64 0.58 8.69 -10.50
C LEU A 64 0.00 8.16 -9.20
N SER A 65 0.84 8.02 -8.18
CA SER A 65 0.45 7.85 -6.78
C SER A 65 1.05 9.00 -5.98
N VAL A 66 0.25 9.63 -5.15
CA VAL A 66 0.57 10.95 -4.58
C VAL A 66 0.67 10.96 -3.05
N ASP A 67 0.58 9.78 -2.44
CA ASP A 67 0.71 9.56 -1.00
C ASP A 67 1.87 8.58 -0.72
N ILE A 68 2.51 8.67 0.44
CA ILE A 68 3.51 7.72 0.92
C ILE A 68 2.87 6.86 2.01
N ASP A 69 2.72 5.57 1.72
CA ASP A 69 2.25 4.58 2.68
C ASP A 69 3.43 3.71 3.14
N LEU A 70 3.67 3.64 4.43
CA LEU A 70 4.76 2.90 5.06
C LEU A 70 4.24 1.97 6.15
N ASP A 71 4.90 0.83 6.33
CA ASP A 71 4.77 0.03 7.54
C ASP A 71 6.05 0.15 8.37
N PHE A 72 5.88 0.15 9.68
CA PHE A 72 6.97 -0.09 10.60
C PHE A 72 7.34 -1.57 10.55
N ALA A 73 8.59 -1.89 10.22
CA ALA A 73 9.02 -3.23 9.86
C ALA A 73 10.15 -3.75 10.76
N GLN A 74 9.99 -3.58 12.08
CA GLN A 74 10.90 -4.17 13.06
C GLN A 74 10.14 -5.11 13.99
N ASN A 75 10.69 -6.32 14.16
CA ASN A 75 10.19 -7.27 15.15
C ASN A 75 10.69 -6.86 16.54
N CYS A 76 9.88 -6.10 17.27
CA CYS A 76 10.21 -5.59 18.59
C CYS A 76 8.95 -5.54 19.47
N ASN A 77 9.14 -5.41 20.79
CA ASN A 77 8.04 -5.24 21.71
C ASN A 77 7.36 -3.86 21.57
N ARG A 78 6.29 -3.64 22.34
CA ARG A 78 5.51 -2.40 22.25
C ARG A 78 6.30 -1.16 22.72
N GLU A 79 7.11 -1.29 23.76
CA GLU A 79 7.87 -0.16 24.33
C GLU A 79 8.98 0.28 23.37
N GLU A 80 9.75 -0.65 22.84
CA GLU A 80 10.76 -0.41 21.81
C GLU A 80 10.17 0.21 20.55
N MET A 81 8.96 -0.24 20.15
CA MET A 81 8.26 0.35 19.01
C MET A 81 7.88 1.80 19.30
N ILE A 82 7.37 2.13 20.51
CA ILE A 82 6.97 3.50 20.87
C ILE A 82 8.20 4.43 20.88
N ASP A 83 9.32 3.99 21.46
CA ASP A 83 10.56 4.76 21.47
C ASP A 83 11.09 5.01 20.04
N THR A 84 11.11 3.97 19.23
CA THR A 84 11.54 4.08 17.82
C THR A 84 10.60 4.98 17.02
N ARG A 85 9.28 4.87 17.22
CA ARG A 85 8.27 5.76 16.61
C ARG A 85 8.53 7.23 16.91
N GLN A 86 8.89 7.54 18.15
CA GLN A 86 9.20 8.92 18.52
C GLN A 86 10.43 9.44 17.78
N LYS A 87 11.48 8.62 17.67
CA LYS A 87 12.71 8.97 16.92
C LYS A 87 12.41 9.15 15.43
N ILE A 88 11.65 8.25 14.81
CA ILE A 88 11.19 8.33 13.41
C ILE A 88 10.45 9.65 13.18
N ASN A 89 9.48 9.96 14.04
CA ASN A 89 8.67 11.16 13.91
C ASN A 89 9.49 12.44 14.03
N ASN A 90 10.45 12.47 14.96
CA ASN A 90 11.33 13.63 15.14
C ASN A 90 12.21 13.84 13.91
N GLU A 91 12.83 12.78 13.40
CA GLU A 91 13.71 12.85 12.24
C GLU A 91 12.96 13.23 10.96
N LEU A 92 11.82 12.57 10.70
CA LEU A 92 11.00 12.87 9.51
C LEU A 92 10.47 14.31 9.53
N LYS A 93 9.98 14.80 10.69
CA LYS A 93 9.50 16.17 10.82
C LYS A 93 10.60 17.19 10.66
N ALA A 94 11.80 16.92 11.20
CA ALA A 94 12.96 17.78 11.04
C ALA A 94 13.37 17.89 9.56
N TYR A 95 13.48 16.75 8.85
CA TYR A 95 13.74 16.73 7.42
C TYR A 95 12.70 17.53 6.64
N MET A 96 11.42 17.26 6.84
CA MET A 96 10.34 17.94 6.13
C MET A 96 10.34 19.44 6.38
N SER A 97 10.60 19.86 7.62
CA SER A 97 10.72 21.29 7.97
C SER A 97 11.92 21.96 7.27
N ASN A 98 13.07 21.30 7.22
CA ASN A 98 14.28 21.79 6.56
C ASN A 98 14.06 21.93 5.03
N GLU A 99 13.26 21.03 4.43
CA GLU A 99 12.88 21.11 3.02
C GLU A 99 11.73 22.11 2.74
N GLY A 100 11.29 22.85 3.77
CA GLY A 100 10.30 23.93 3.63
C GLY A 100 8.85 23.45 3.64
N TYR A 101 8.57 22.23 4.11
CA TYR A 101 7.21 21.76 4.33
C TYR A 101 6.69 22.15 5.70
N SER A 102 5.39 22.38 5.81
CA SER A 102 4.71 22.71 7.07
C SER A 102 3.65 21.67 7.43
N ILE A 103 3.61 21.23 8.69
CA ILE A 103 2.57 20.31 9.16
C ILE A 103 1.20 21.01 9.12
N LYS A 104 0.18 20.34 8.56
CA LYS A 104 -1.19 20.82 8.45
C LYS A 104 -2.09 20.22 9.53
N SER A 105 -3.19 20.89 9.82
CA SER A 105 -4.19 20.49 10.83
C SER A 105 -4.87 19.14 10.58
N GLY A 106 -4.80 18.62 9.35
CA GLY A 106 -5.30 17.27 9.02
C GLY A 106 -4.42 16.12 9.50
N SER A 107 -3.24 16.41 10.11
CA SER A 107 -2.33 15.40 10.63
C SER A 107 -2.89 14.74 11.90
N LYS A 108 -2.72 13.41 12.01
CA LYS A 108 -3.23 12.58 13.13
C LYS A 108 -2.15 11.58 13.55
N SER A 109 -2.12 11.25 14.85
CA SER A 109 -1.17 10.27 15.40
C SER A 109 -1.87 9.38 16.44
N PRO A 110 -2.89 8.58 16.03
CA PRO A 110 -3.55 7.63 16.92
C PRO A 110 -2.62 6.45 17.28
N HIS A 111 -3.10 5.51 18.11
CA HIS A 111 -2.27 4.47 18.74
C HIS A 111 -1.33 3.69 17.79
N ALA A 112 -1.79 3.33 16.60
CA ALA A 112 -1.06 2.44 15.69
C ALA A 112 -0.83 3.04 14.30
N LEU A 113 -1.05 4.34 14.13
CA LEU A 113 -0.92 5.03 12.85
C LEU A 113 -0.41 6.45 13.05
N ASP A 114 0.58 6.85 12.27
CA ASP A 114 0.89 8.25 12.05
C ASP A 114 0.42 8.63 10.65
N SER A 115 -0.38 9.68 10.54
CA SER A 115 -0.85 10.22 9.27
C SER A 115 -0.52 11.71 9.25
N TRP A 116 0.59 12.05 8.60
CA TRP A 116 1.12 13.41 8.51
C TRP A 116 0.73 14.02 7.17
N VAL A 117 0.18 15.22 7.21
CA VAL A 117 -0.10 16.05 6.04
C VAL A 117 0.87 17.22 6.04
N PHE A 118 1.78 17.26 5.07
CA PHE A 118 2.81 18.26 4.91
C PHE A 118 2.46 19.20 3.77
N GLY A 119 2.20 20.47 4.08
CA GLY A 119 1.86 21.48 3.09
C GLY A 119 3.11 22.15 2.51
N TYR A 120 3.02 22.51 1.24
CA TYR A 120 4.03 23.26 0.49
C TYR A 120 3.37 24.17 -0.54
N THR A 121 4.16 25.04 -1.16
CA THR A 121 3.73 25.80 -2.35
C THR A 121 4.31 25.14 -3.58
N ASN A 122 3.46 24.75 -4.53
CA ASN A 122 3.90 24.11 -5.76
C ASN A 122 4.56 25.09 -6.74
N ALA A 123 5.18 24.60 -7.80
CA ALA A 123 5.85 25.42 -8.82
C ALA A 123 4.92 26.38 -9.57
N GLY A 124 3.61 26.16 -9.49
CA GLY A 124 2.58 27.07 -10.00
C GLY A 124 2.21 28.20 -9.02
N GLY A 125 2.77 28.21 -7.80
CA GLY A 125 2.45 29.18 -6.75
C GLY A 125 1.21 28.81 -5.92
N ASN A 126 0.61 27.63 -6.11
CA ASN A 126 -0.58 27.20 -5.38
C ASN A 126 -0.22 26.37 -4.14
N PRO A 127 -1.00 26.48 -3.04
CA PRO A 127 -0.88 25.58 -1.91
C PRO A 127 -1.19 24.14 -2.32
N ASP A 128 -0.35 23.20 -1.88
CA ASP A 128 -0.56 21.77 -2.06
C ASP A 128 0.00 21.00 -0.85
N ASN A 129 -0.15 19.67 -0.84
CA ASN A 129 0.31 18.86 0.29
C ASN A 129 0.79 17.47 -0.17
N ILE A 130 1.62 16.84 0.69
CA ILE A 130 2.01 15.43 0.63
C ILE A 130 1.53 14.78 1.91
N LYS A 131 0.91 13.62 1.78
CA LYS A 131 0.50 12.78 2.89
C LYS A 131 1.51 11.65 3.08
N ILE A 132 1.94 11.44 4.32
CA ILE A 132 2.79 10.32 4.73
C ILE A 132 2.06 9.56 5.83
N GLU A 133 1.79 8.28 5.61
CA GLU A 133 1.18 7.40 6.60
C GLU A 133 2.17 6.32 7.02
N ILE A 134 2.31 6.09 8.33
CA ILE A 134 3.14 5.05 8.91
C ILE A 134 2.26 4.18 9.79
N ASN A 135 2.08 2.92 9.42
CA ASN A 135 1.32 1.96 10.19
C ASN A 135 2.26 1.16 11.11
N TYR A 136 1.91 1.09 12.38
CA TYR A 136 2.65 0.36 13.41
C TYR A 136 1.99 -0.95 13.85
N SER A 137 0.84 -1.30 13.25
CA SER A 137 0.12 -2.54 13.54
C SER A 137 0.73 -3.74 12.82
N ASP A 138 1.06 -3.57 11.54
CA ASP A 138 1.54 -4.62 10.65
C ASP A 138 3.07 -4.65 10.65
N ARG A 139 3.65 -5.01 11.82
CA ARG A 139 5.10 -5.01 12.02
C ARG A 139 5.81 -6.25 11.47
N GLN A 140 5.06 -7.28 11.18
CA GLN A 140 5.54 -8.52 10.59
C GLN A 140 4.81 -8.76 9.27
N HIS A 141 5.57 -9.17 8.27
CA HIS A 141 5.06 -9.38 6.93
C HIS A 141 5.11 -10.86 6.56
N VAL A 142 4.21 -11.30 5.69
CA VAL A 142 4.12 -12.68 5.23
C VAL A 142 5.39 -13.09 4.49
N LEU A 143 5.91 -12.21 3.64
CA LEU A 143 7.08 -12.46 2.82
C LEU A 143 8.28 -11.60 3.26
N PRO A 144 9.50 -11.95 2.84
CA PRO A 144 10.65 -11.08 3.05
C PRO A 144 10.45 -9.71 2.43
N ILE A 145 10.92 -8.67 3.14
CA ILE A 145 11.02 -7.32 2.59
C ILE A 145 12.09 -7.33 1.50
N GLU A 146 11.79 -6.69 0.38
CA GLU A 146 12.67 -6.58 -0.76
C GLU A 146 13.33 -5.21 -0.83
N GLU A 147 14.48 -5.13 -1.49
CA GLU A 147 15.06 -3.88 -1.96
C GLU A 147 14.82 -3.77 -3.47
N ARG A 148 14.17 -2.71 -3.93
CA ARG A 148 13.87 -2.49 -5.33
C ARG A 148 14.31 -1.11 -5.78
N ALA A 149 14.73 -1.02 -7.03
CA ALA A 149 15.05 0.25 -7.66
C ALA A 149 13.77 0.88 -8.25
N ILE A 150 13.57 2.17 -7.96
CA ILE A 150 12.71 3.04 -8.75
C ILE A 150 13.60 3.58 -9.88
N SER A 151 13.28 3.20 -11.12
CA SER A 151 14.07 3.58 -12.31
C SER A 151 13.14 4.27 -13.30
N ILE A 152 12.96 5.58 -13.09
CA ILE A 152 12.11 6.46 -13.92
C ILE A 152 12.98 7.65 -14.33
N ASP A 153 13.09 7.92 -15.63
CA ASP A 153 14.06 8.85 -16.23
C ASP A 153 14.20 10.19 -15.50
N PHE A 154 13.08 10.81 -15.15
CA PHE A 154 13.09 12.13 -14.49
C PHE A 154 13.18 12.08 -12.96
N LEU A 155 13.14 10.88 -12.33
CA LEU A 155 13.33 10.69 -10.90
C LEU A 155 14.76 10.25 -10.56
N GLY A 156 15.50 9.77 -11.55
CA GLY A 156 16.77 9.07 -11.34
C GLY A 156 16.58 7.70 -10.67
N GLU A 157 17.67 7.06 -10.31
CA GLU A 157 17.64 5.78 -9.61
C GLU A 157 17.51 6.01 -8.10
N ILE A 158 16.54 5.35 -7.49
CA ILE A 158 16.31 5.37 -6.04
C ILE A 158 16.11 3.93 -5.59
N LYS A 159 16.92 3.45 -4.66
CA LYS A 159 16.70 2.15 -4.00
C LYS A 159 15.75 2.35 -2.83
N VAL A 160 14.75 1.50 -2.71
CA VAL A 160 13.75 1.55 -1.65
C VAL A 160 13.51 0.17 -1.05
N ARG A 161 13.36 0.11 0.27
CA ARG A 161 12.82 -1.07 0.93
C ARG A 161 11.31 -1.10 0.73
N VAL A 162 10.79 -2.21 0.25
CA VAL A 162 9.41 -2.34 -0.18
C VAL A 162 8.87 -3.74 0.12
N LEU A 163 7.57 -3.85 0.36
CA LEU A 163 6.91 -5.15 0.47
C LEU A 163 6.99 -5.92 -0.85
N SER A 164 7.03 -7.25 -0.78
CA SER A 164 7.02 -8.09 -1.97
C SER A 164 5.79 -7.79 -2.85
N PRO A 165 5.87 -7.96 -4.18
CA PRO A 165 4.72 -7.74 -5.05
C PRO A 165 3.49 -8.57 -4.68
N ILE A 166 3.67 -9.81 -4.21
CA ILE A 166 2.57 -10.66 -3.75
C ILE A 166 1.85 -10.00 -2.56
N GLU A 167 2.59 -9.47 -1.59
CA GLU A 167 1.99 -8.78 -0.44
C GLU A 167 1.32 -7.47 -0.82
N LEU A 168 1.96 -6.69 -1.72
CA LEU A 168 1.38 -5.46 -2.25
C LEU A 168 0.03 -5.72 -2.93
N PHE A 169 -0.05 -6.75 -3.78
CA PHE A 169 -1.28 -7.05 -4.50
C PHE A 169 -2.31 -7.79 -3.65
N ALA A 170 -1.91 -8.62 -2.69
CA ALA A 170 -2.84 -9.18 -1.71
C ALA A 170 -3.55 -8.07 -0.91
N SER A 171 -2.78 -7.09 -0.41
CA SER A 171 -3.33 -5.90 0.27
C SER A 171 -4.18 -5.04 -0.66
N LYS A 172 -3.80 -4.92 -1.94
CA LYS A 172 -4.55 -4.17 -2.96
C LYS A 172 -5.89 -4.82 -3.30
N ILE A 173 -5.91 -6.15 -3.46
CA ILE A 173 -7.14 -6.92 -3.68
C ILE A 173 -8.04 -6.82 -2.45
N ASN A 174 -7.48 -6.96 -1.23
CA ASN A 174 -8.24 -6.77 0.00
C ASN A 174 -8.88 -5.37 0.08
N ALA A 175 -8.12 -4.33 -0.26
CA ALA A 175 -8.65 -2.97 -0.31
C ALA A 175 -9.74 -2.81 -1.37
N LEU A 176 -9.59 -3.41 -2.56
CA LEU A 176 -10.60 -3.39 -3.63
C LEU A 176 -11.91 -4.04 -3.17
N ILE A 177 -11.83 -5.20 -2.52
CA ILE A 177 -12.99 -5.91 -1.98
C ILE A 177 -13.70 -5.06 -0.90
N ASN A 178 -12.95 -4.41 -0.03
CA ASN A 178 -13.53 -3.71 1.12
C ASN A 178 -14.11 -2.32 0.78
N ARG A 179 -13.49 -1.57 -0.14
CA ARG A 179 -13.86 -0.17 -0.40
C ARG A 179 -14.22 0.17 -1.84
N ALA A 180 -13.98 -0.77 -2.78
CA ALA A 180 -14.26 -0.60 -4.21
C ALA A 180 -13.79 0.76 -4.78
N ALA A 181 -12.51 1.10 -4.60
CA ALA A 181 -11.98 2.34 -5.15
C ALA A 181 -11.50 2.15 -6.60
N VAL A 182 -11.76 3.13 -7.47
CA VAL A 182 -11.39 3.07 -8.90
C VAL A 182 -9.88 2.98 -9.15
N ARG A 183 -9.04 3.47 -8.22
CA ARG A 183 -7.59 3.30 -8.30
C ARG A 183 -7.19 1.86 -7.96
N ASP A 184 -7.90 1.19 -7.06
CA ASP A 184 -7.60 -0.18 -6.67
C ASP A 184 -7.95 -1.14 -7.80
N ILE A 185 -9.10 -0.96 -8.47
CA ILE A 185 -9.46 -1.79 -9.64
C ILE A 185 -8.47 -1.57 -10.80
N TYR A 186 -7.98 -0.34 -11.01
CA TYR A 186 -6.98 -0.05 -12.05
C TYR A 186 -5.63 -0.73 -11.75
N ASP A 187 -5.17 -0.73 -10.49
CA ASP A 187 -3.93 -1.41 -10.09
C ASP A 187 -4.06 -2.94 -10.24
N VAL A 188 -5.19 -3.52 -9.84
CA VAL A 188 -5.47 -4.96 -10.03
C VAL A 188 -5.56 -5.33 -11.50
N TYR A 189 -6.19 -4.49 -12.31
CA TYR A 189 -6.18 -4.66 -13.76
C TYR A 189 -4.77 -4.66 -14.34
N GLY A 190 -3.90 -3.75 -13.90
CA GLY A 190 -2.49 -3.71 -14.30
C GLY A 190 -1.75 -5.02 -13.95
N MET A 191 -2.03 -5.61 -12.78
CA MET A 191 -1.52 -6.91 -12.38
C MET A 191 -1.92 -8.02 -13.35
N ILE A 192 -3.21 -8.06 -13.72
CA ILE A 192 -3.77 -9.04 -14.65
C ILE A 192 -3.13 -8.88 -16.04
N LYS A 193 -3.10 -7.67 -16.57
CA LYS A 193 -2.53 -7.37 -17.90
C LYS A 193 -1.04 -7.67 -17.99
N ALA A 194 -0.30 -7.45 -16.91
CA ALA A 194 1.12 -7.77 -16.85
C ALA A 194 1.39 -9.26 -16.55
N ASN A 195 0.33 -10.06 -16.34
CA ASN A 195 0.41 -11.49 -16.02
C ASN A 195 1.40 -11.79 -14.87
N LEU A 196 1.37 -10.95 -13.80
CA LEU A 196 2.42 -10.95 -12.77
C LEU A 196 2.52 -12.26 -11.98
N PHE A 197 1.43 -12.97 -11.77
CA PHE A 197 1.39 -14.18 -10.94
C PHE A 197 0.75 -15.33 -11.70
N SER A 198 1.36 -15.69 -12.86
CA SER A 198 0.82 -16.70 -13.77
C SER A 198 1.09 -18.14 -13.35
N MET A 199 2.10 -18.37 -12.50
CA MET A 199 2.36 -19.70 -11.97
C MET A 199 1.39 -20.03 -10.84
N ILE A 200 0.90 -21.27 -10.80
CA ILE A 200 -0.12 -21.69 -9.84
C ILE A 200 0.33 -21.52 -8.38
N GLU A 201 1.63 -21.72 -8.11
CA GLU A 201 2.21 -21.52 -6.78
C GLU A 201 2.15 -20.04 -6.35
N GLN A 202 2.41 -19.13 -7.28
CA GLN A 202 2.35 -17.68 -7.03
C GLN A 202 0.91 -17.23 -6.82
N THR A 203 -0.02 -17.71 -7.64
CA THR A 203 -1.46 -17.42 -7.49
C THR A 203 -2.00 -17.95 -6.15
N ASN A 204 -1.61 -19.16 -5.77
CA ASN A 204 -1.97 -19.73 -4.48
C ASN A 204 -1.38 -18.96 -3.31
N LEU A 205 -0.11 -18.53 -3.40
CA LEU A 205 0.54 -17.74 -2.38
C LEU A 205 -0.11 -16.35 -2.26
N LEU A 206 -0.45 -15.72 -3.38
CA LEU A 206 -1.19 -14.45 -3.42
C LEU A 206 -2.55 -14.60 -2.70
N ARG A 207 -3.30 -15.68 -2.98
CA ARG A 207 -4.60 -15.91 -2.35
C ARG A 207 -4.49 -16.19 -0.85
N LYS A 208 -3.55 -17.02 -0.43
CA LYS A 208 -3.27 -17.26 0.99
C LYS A 208 -2.87 -15.97 1.72
N THR A 209 -2.03 -15.15 1.11
CA THR A 209 -1.64 -13.86 1.65
C THR A 209 -2.83 -12.90 1.75
N LEU A 210 -3.73 -12.91 0.76
CA LEU A 210 -5.01 -12.18 0.84
C LEU A 210 -5.84 -12.66 2.04
N VAL A 211 -6.04 -13.96 2.20
CA VAL A 211 -6.82 -14.54 3.32
C VAL A 211 -6.23 -14.13 4.68
N PHE A 212 -4.90 -14.15 4.80
CA PHE A 212 -4.22 -13.67 5.99
C PHE A 212 -4.55 -12.19 6.28
N TYR A 213 -4.42 -11.31 5.28
CA TYR A 213 -4.72 -9.89 5.46
C TYR A 213 -6.21 -9.59 5.64
N MET A 214 -7.11 -10.42 5.11
CA MET A 214 -8.53 -10.34 5.45
C MET A 214 -8.76 -10.63 6.94
N ALA A 215 -8.07 -11.61 7.51
CA ALA A 215 -8.20 -11.96 8.92
C ALA A 215 -7.61 -10.87 9.84
N VAL A 216 -6.37 -10.43 9.60
CA VAL A 216 -5.67 -9.51 10.51
C VAL A 216 -6.03 -8.05 10.27
N GLY A 217 -6.31 -7.64 9.03
CA GLY A 217 -6.59 -6.26 8.63
C GLY A 217 -8.05 -5.84 8.74
N SER A 218 -8.98 -6.75 9.02
CA SER A 218 -10.40 -6.42 9.14
C SER A 218 -10.65 -5.51 10.35
N SER A 219 -11.60 -4.58 10.22
CA SER A 219 -12.14 -3.83 11.37
C SER A 219 -13.01 -4.72 12.27
N CYS A 220 -13.40 -5.90 11.78
CA CYS A 220 -14.19 -6.87 12.52
C CYS A 220 -13.39 -7.52 13.64
N LYS A 221 -14.08 -7.96 14.68
CA LYS A 221 -13.52 -8.89 15.68
C LYS A 221 -13.13 -10.21 15.01
N ALA A 222 -12.22 -10.97 15.62
CA ALA A 222 -11.80 -12.26 15.08
C ALA A 222 -12.99 -13.17 14.73
N GLU A 223 -14.01 -13.18 15.59
CA GLU A 223 -15.22 -14.03 15.50
C GLU A 223 -16.13 -13.73 14.27
N GLU A 224 -15.85 -12.67 13.52
CA GLU A 224 -16.72 -12.16 12.43
C GLU A 224 -16.02 -12.19 11.06
N VAL A 225 -14.81 -12.72 10.97
CA VAL A 225 -14.09 -12.81 9.69
C VAL A 225 -14.74 -13.87 8.81
N THR A 226 -15.02 -13.53 7.57
CA THR A 226 -15.65 -14.45 6.62
C THR A 226 -14.97 -14.37 5.25
N LEU A 227 -14.87 -15.52 4.59
CA LEU A 227 -14.50 -15.61 3.18
C LEU A 227 -15.74 -15.51 2.25
N ASN A 228 -16.94 -15.39 2.81
CA ASN A 228 -18.12 -15.12 2.01
C ASN A 228 -18.13 -13.64 1.59
N ILE A 229 -17.52 -13.37 0.43
CA ILE A 229 -17.28 -12.00 -0.05
C ILE A 229 -18.54 -11.48 -0.75
N GLN A 230 -19.36 -10.76 -0.01
CA GLN A 230 -20.50 -10.02 -0.60
C GLN A 230 -20.06 -8.71 -1.30
N GLY A 231 -18.77 -8.34 -1.18
CA GLY A 231 -18.24 -7.05 -1.62
C GLY A 231 -18.13 -6.83 -3.13
N LEU A 232 -18.26 -7.86 -3.96
CA LEU A 232 -18.15 -7.72 -5.42
C LEU A 232 -19.25 -6.83 -6.01
N GLU A 233 -20.41 -6.72 -5.37
CA GLU A 233 -21.50 -5.85 -5.81
C GLU A 233 -21.09 -4.36 -5.77
N HIS A 234 -20.22 -3.96 -4.83
CA HIS A 234 -19.70 -2.59 -4.79
C HIS A 234 -18.80 -2.28 -5.99
N ILE A 235 -18.03 -3.26 -6.46
CA ILE A 235 -17.18 -3.12 -7.66
C ILE A 235 -18.05 -2.95 -8.89
N LYS A 236 -19.13 -3.73 -9.03
CA LYS A 236 -20.10 -3.60 -10.13
C LYS A 236 -20.73 -2.20 -10.21
N ARG A 237 -20.95 -1.56 -9.05
CA ARG A 237 -21.55 -0.23 -8.94
C ARG A 237 -20.58 0.93 -9.20
N LEU A 238 -19.29 0.67 -9.39
CA LEU A 238 -18.33 1.70 -9.76
C LEU A 238 -18.76 2.41 -11.04
N SER A 239 -18.84 3.73 -10.97
CA SER A 239 -19.35 4.58 -12.04
C SER A 239 -18.23 5.34 -12.75
N TYR A 240 -18.50 5.76 -13.99
CA TYR A 240 -17.58 6.61 -14.73
C TYR A 240 -17.38 7.99 -14.07
N ALA A 241 -18.34 8.49 -13.30
CA ALA A 241 -18.19 9.70 -12.52
C ALA A 241 -17.05 9.57 -11.49
N GLN A 242 -16.96 8.42 -10.80
CA GLN A 242 -15.87 8.14 -9.86
C GLN A 242 -14.51 8.01 -10.59
N VAL A 243 -14.49 7.40 -11.79
CA VAL A 243 -13.29 7.35 -12.64
C VAL A 243 -12.81 8.75 -12.97
N ARG A 244 -13.72 9.63 -13.41
CA ARG A 244 -13.39 11.01 -13.77
C ARG A 244 -12.85 11.82 -12.60
N THR A 245 -13.37 11.59 -11.40
CA THR A 245 -12.98 12.34 -10.20
C THR A 245 -11.69 11.80 -9.56
N HIS A 246 -11.52 10.47 -9.51
CA HIS A 246 -10.48 9.87 -8.68
C HIS A 246 -9.36 9.18 -9.45
N LEU A 247 -9.58 8.77 -10.70
CA LEU A 247 -8.56 8.08 -11.51
C LEU A 247 -7.99 8.99 -12.61
N MET A 248 -8.82 9.65 -13.40
CA MET A 248 -8.35 10.49 -14.50
C MET A 248 -7.32 11.57 -14.10
N PRO A 249 -7.43 12.25 -12.94
CA PRO A 249 -6.42 13.24 -12.55
C PRO A 249 -5.01 12.69 -12.36
N VAL A 250 -4.89 11.38 -12.14
CA VAL A 250 -3.60 10.68 -11.91
C VAL A 250 -3.18 9.81 -13.09
N LEU A 251 -3.99 9.72 -14.15
CA LEU A 251 -3.63 9.04 -15.39
C LEU A 251 -2.94 9.98 -16.37
N SER A 252 -2.11 9.41 -17.26
CA SER A 252 -1.63 10.13 -18.43
C SER A 252 -2.80 10.40 -19.38
N ARG A 253 -2.88 11.61 -19.91
CA ARG A 253 -3.85 11.98 -20.97
C ARG A 253 -3.63 11.20 -22.28
N LYS A 254 -2.49 10.52 -22.40
CA LYS A 254 -2.17 9.63 -23.52
C LYS A 254 -2.73 8.23 -23.35
N GLU A 255 -3.12 7.89 -22.11
CA GLU A 255 -3.69 6.59 -21.79
C GLU A 255 -5.11 6.48 -22.35
N LYS A 256 -5.32 5.46 -23.16
CA LYS A 256 -6.64 5.10 -23.67
C LYS A 256 -7.09 3.83 -22.97
N PHE A 257 -8.20 3.89 -22.27
CA PHE A 257 -8.76 2.73 -21.61
C PHE A 257 -10.30 2.75 -21.68
N ASP A 258 -10.89 1.57 -21.67
CA ASP A 258 -12.32 1.40 -21.45
C ASP A 258 -12.55 0.87 -20.04
N PHE A 259 -13.21 1.67 -19.22
CA PHE A 259 -13.47 1.30 -17.83
C PHE A 259 -14.41 0.09 -17.70
N ASN A 260 -15.32 -0.12 -18.65
CA ASN A 260 -16.21 -1.29 -18.63
C ASN A 260 -15.42 -2.57 -18.88
N THR A 261 -14.48 -2.53 -19.81
CA THR A 261 -13.55 -3.65 -20.06
C THR A 261 -12.69 -3.93 -18.83
N ILE A 262 -12.09 -2.90 -18.22
CA ILE A 262 -11.31 -3.04 -16.96
C ILE A 262 -12.16 -3.72 -15.88
N LYS A 263 -13.36 -3.23 -15.66
CA LYS A 263 -14.27 -3.77 -14.65
C LYS A 263 -14.64 -5.22 -14.94
N SER A 264 -14.96 -5.56 -16.19
CA SER A 264 -15.29 -6.92 -16.60
C SER A 264 -14.13 -7.89 -16.40
N GLU A 265 -12.92 -7.53 -16.84
CA GLU A 265 -11.73 -8.39 -16.69
C GLU A 265 -11.36 -8.61 -15.23
N VAL A 266 -11.42 -7.54 -14.39
CA VAL A 266 -11.14 -7.66 -12.95
C VAL A 266 -12.22 -8.50 -12.25
N MET A 267 -13.50 -8.36 -12.62
CA MET A 267 -14.56 -9.18 -12.05
C MET A 267 -14.38 -10.66 -12.41
N SER A 268 -14.09 -10.97 -13.68
CA SER A 268 -13.80 -12.35 -14.11
C SER A 268 -12.62 -12.96 -13.36
N PHE A 269 -11.53 -12.19 -13.20
CA PHE A 269 -10.39 -12.63 -12.39
C PHE A 269 -10.79 -12.90 -10.94
N LEU A 270 -11.55 -12.00 -10.30
CA LEU A 270 -11.95 -12.17 -8.91
C LEU A 270 -12.89 -13.37 -8.72
N ASP A 271 -13.80 -13.62 -9.65
CA ASP A 271 -14.72 -14.77 -9.60
C ASP A 271 -13.94 -16.09 -9.60
N GLU A 272 -12.84 -16.18 -10.36
CA GLU A 272 -11.97 -17.35 -10.39
C GLU A 272 -11.00 -17.40 -9.19
N PHE A 273 -10.39 -16.25 -8.86
CA PHE A 273 -9.35 -16.15 -7.84
C PHE A 273 -9.87 -16.37 -6.42
N LEU A 274 -11.11 -15.96 -6.13
CA LEU A 274 -11.73 -16.06 -4.79
C LEU A 274 -12.40 -17.42 -4.53
N VAL A 275 -12.06 -18.45 -5.32
CA VAL A 275 -12.39 -19.84 -5.00
C VAL A 275 -11.40 -20.34 -3.95
N PHE A 276 -11.84 -20.34 -2.70
CA PHE A 276 -10.99 -20.70 -1.56
C PHE A 276 -10.91 -22.21 -1.35
N SER A 277 -9.73 -22.66 -0.93
CA SER A 277 -9.45 -24.04 -0.57
C SER A 277 -9.94 -24.39 0.84
N GLU A 278 -10.04 -25.69 1.13
CA GLU A 278 -10.42 -26.20 2.47
C GLU A 278 -9.49 -25.64 3.56
N ASN A 279 -8.18 -25.54 3.32
CA ASN A 279 -7.23 -25.00 4.31
C ASN A 279 -7.43 -23.50 4.56
N GLU A 280 -7.83 -22.72 3.56
CA GLU A 280 -8.16 -21.32 3.72
C GLU A 280 -9.40 -21.12 4.59
N TYR A 281 -10.44 -21.95 4.38
CA TYR A 281 -11.62 -21.97 5.25
C TYR A 281 -11.28 -22.43 6.67
N LYS A 282 -10.51 -23.51 6.83
CA LYS A 282 -10.05 -24.00 8.15
C LYS A 282 -9.27 -22.95 8.92
N PHE A 283 -8.36 -22.22 8.23
CA PHE A 283 -7.62 -21.14 8.87
C PHE A 283 -8.56 -20.06 9.44
N ILE A 284 -9.56 -19.62 8.68
CA ILE A 284 -10.53 -18.62 9.15
C ILE A 284 -11.39 -19.17 10.29
N GLU A 285 -11.79 -20.43 10.22
CA GLU A 285 -12.54 -21.08 11.31
C GLU A 285 -11.76 -21.11 12.63
N HIS A 286 -10.47 -21.52 12.59
CA HIS A 286 -9.58 -21.47 13.74
C HIS A 286 -9.38 -20.04 14.24
N PHE A 287 -9.12 -19.09 13.32
CA PHE A 287 -8.95 -17.68 13.67
C PHE A 287 -10.19 -17.09 14.36
N ASN A 288 -11.39 -17.41 13.88
CA ASN A 288 -12.66 -17.00 14.49
C ASN A 288 -12.88 -17.63 15.89
N ARG A 289 -12.31 -18.81 16.14
CA ARG A 289 -12.27 -19.44 17.48
C ARG A 289 -11.13 -18.92 18.36
N ARG A 290 -10.41 -17.89 17.91
CA ARG A 290 -9.23 -17.31 18.56
C ARG A 290 -8.04 -18.26 18.66
N ASP A 291 -7.97 -19.24 17.82
CA ASP A 291 -6.86 -20.16 17.65
C ASP A 291 -6.05 -19.74 16.41
N TYR A 292 -4.97 -19.00 16.63
CA TYR A 292 -4.12 -18.48 15.53
C TYR A 292 -3.17 -19.57 15.04
N ARG A 293 -3.48 -20.14 13.90
CA ARG A 293 -2.78 -21.27 13.28
C ARG A 293 -2.30 -20.93 11.85
N PRO A 294 -1.24 -20.11 11.69
CA PRO A 294 -0.73 -19.75 10.35
C PRO A 294 -0.21 -20.98 9.59
N ASP A 295 0.16 -22.06 10.26
CA ASP A 295 0.57 -23.34 9.67
C ASP A 295 -0.54 -24.01 8.85
N ILE A 296 -1.81 -23.84 9.21
CA ILE A 296 -2.94 -24.34 8.42
C ILE A 296 -2.99 -23.65 7.05
N LEU A 297 -2.66 -22.34 7.00
CA LEU A 297 -2.72 -21.54 5.78
C LEU A 297 -1.48 -21.72 4.91
N PHE A 298 -0.28 -21.69 5.52
CA PHE A 298 0.99 -21.65 4.79
C PHE A 298 1.83 -22.93 4.91
N GLY A 299 1.39 -23.92 5.71
CA GLY A 299 2.17 -25.10 6.05
C GLY A 299 3.23 -24.83 7.12
N GLU A 300 3.91 -25.89 7.55
CA GLU A 300 5.02 -25.79 8.52
C GLU A 300 6.31 -25.31 7.82
N GLY A 301 6.44 -24.00 7.62
CA GLY A 301 7.56 -23.40 6.88
C GLY A 301 8.00 -22.04 7.39
N GLU A 302 8.88 -21.39 6.66
CA GLU A 302 9.45 -20.09 7.03
C GLU A 302 8.39 -18.98 7.13
N ILE A 303 7.34 -19.04 6.30
CA ILE A 303 6.25 -18.04 6.37
C ILE A 303 5.54 -18.16 7.70
N SER A 304 5.10 -19.37 8.08
CA SER A 304 4.38 -19.60 9.33
C SER A 304 5.21 -19.21 10.55
N LYS A 305 6.51 -19.54 10.56
CA LYS A 305 7.43 -19.11 11.63
C LYS A 305 7.55 -17.59 11.68
N ARG A 306 7.64 -16.91 10.55
CA ARG A 306 7.79 -15.46 10.45
C ARG A 306 6.59 -14.72 11.03
N ILE A 307 5.38 -15.16 10.73
CA ILE A 307 4.15 -14.50 11.17
C ILE A 307 3.55 -15.10 12.46
N ALA A 308 4.19 -16.12 13.06
CA ALA A 308 3.70 -16.76 14.28
C ALA A 308 3.45 -15.76 15.43
N SER A 309 4.26 -14.70 15.50
CA SER A 309 4.13 -13.63 16.49
C SER A 309 3.52 -12.34 15.91
N HIS A 310 2.73 -12.43 14.82
CA HIS A 310 2.15 -11.24 14.19
C HIS A 310 1.25 -10.47 15.17
N PRO A 311 1.57 -9.18 15.46
CA PRO A 311 0.94 -8.46 16.57
C PRO A 311 -0.58 -8.37 16.48
N MET A 312 -1.11 -8.08 15.28
CA MET A 312 -2.56 -7.97 15.09
C MET A 312 -3.26 -9.32 15.16
N ALA A 313 -2.64 -10.40 14.66
CA ALA A 313 -3.20 -11.72 14.76
C ALA A 313 -3.30 -12.17 16.24
N LEU A 314 -2.22 -12.01 16.99
CA LEU A 314 -2.19 -12.31 18.41
C LEU A 314 -3.15 -11.42 19.21
N TRP A 315 -3.25 -10.13 18.88
CA TRP A 315 -4.19 -9.22 19.55
C TRP A 315 -5.63 -9.63 19.33
N LYS A 316 -6.03 -10.00 18.11
CA LYS A 316 -7.39 -10.45 17.77
C LYS A 316 -7.74 -11.79 18.40
N CYS A 317 -6.77 -12.69 18.49
CA CYS A 317 -6.94 -14.02 19.07
C CYS A 317 -6.76 -14.05 20.61
N ARG A 318 -6.55 -12.91 21.28
CA ARG A 318 -6.50 -12.89 22.75
C ARG A 318 -7.81 -13.41 23.37
N PRO A 319 -7.75 -14.20 24.46
CA PRO A 319 -8.92 -14.53 25.23
C PRO A 319 -9.68 -13.26 25.64
N LYS A 320 -11.00 -13.32 25.70
CA LYS A 320 -11.78 -12.24 26.33
C LYS A 320 -11.39 -12.21 27.79
N GLU A 321 -10.89 -11.08 28.28
CA GLU A 321 -10.86 -10.86 29.74
C GLU A 321 -12.31 -10.94 30.23
N GLN A 322 -12.56 -11.90 31.17
CA GLN A 322 -13.86 -12.09 31.81
C GLN A 322 -14.20 -10.92 32.70
#